data_23b8438b4c1eb2f3ff3b6fe7bb27211a
#
_entry.id   23b8438b4c1eb2f3ff3b6fe7bb27211a
#
_cell.length_a   1.000
_cell.length_b   1.000
_cell.length_c   1.000
_cell.angle_alpha   90.00
_cell.angle_beta   90.00
_cell.angle_gamma   90.00
#
_symmetry.space_group_name_H-M   'P 1'
#
loop_
_entity.id
_entity.type
_entity.pdbx_description
1 polymer ?
#
loop_
_entity_poly.entity_id
_entity_poly.type
_entity_poly.pdbx_seq_one_letter_code
_entity_poly.pdbx_strand_id
1 'polypeptide(L)'
;MASTNINKLGHRIGARGGRTRASILAATRRLLDSRHLGEIRVADVAAEAELSPSNFYTYFKTVEEPVLALCEASAADFQVLARHLDGDWSGEQAFLAARAYVVDTLAFWQEHGPVLRIEHMLADKGEAGFIETRVKRLRRVHLAFERRIAQAHATGYHAKGLDPRLTSYEVASLVESMADGFELLKRGDTAPDAIIDTTAYIVVKIVTGR
;
A
#
# COMPACT_ATOMS: atom_id res chain seq x y z
N MET A 1 -13.37 -3.69 10.94
CA MET A 1 -14.83 -3.81 10.72
C MET A 1 -15.02 -4.52 9.40
N ALA A 2 -15.86 -5.56 9.34
CA ALA A 2 -16.08 -6.31 8.11
C ALA A 2 -16.62 -5.37 7.02
N SER A 3 -16.01 -5.41 5.83
CA SER A 3 -16.49 -4.75 4.62
C SER A 3 -17.99 -5.01 4.50
N THR A 4 -18.79 -3.95 4.51
CA THR A 4 -20.24 -4.02 4.57
C THR A 4 -20.73 -4.70 3.28
N ASN A 5 -21.16 -5.94 3.39
CA ASN A 5 -21.65 -6.78 2.29
C ASN A 5 -23.09 -6.37 1.94
N ILE A 6 -23.29 -5.07 1.70
CA ILE A 6 -24.58 -4.43 1.39
C ILE A 6 -24.44 -3.79 0.00
N ASN A 7 -25.45 -3.99 -0.86
CA ASN A 7 -25.51 -3.31 -2.14
C ASN A 7 -25.97 -1.84 -1.94
N LYS A 8 -25.88 -1.03 -3.01
CA LYS A 8 -26.29 0.38 -3.01
C LYS A 8 -27.74 0.63 -2.57
N LEU A 9 -28.60 -0.38 -2.59
CA LEU A 9 -30.00 -0.33 -2.17
C LEU A 9 -30.21 -0.75 -0.71
N GLY A 10 -29.10 -0.97 0.05
CA GLY A 10 -29.19 -1.40 1.45
C GLY A 10 -29.48 -2.89 1.64
N HIS A 11 -29.54 -3.69 0.58
CA HIS A 11 -29.78 -5.12 0.69
C HIS A 11 -28.49 -5.89 0.91
N ARG A 12 -28.53 -6.88 1.79
CA ARG A 12 -27.42 -7.80 2.04
C ARG A 12 -27.06 -8.53 0.75
N ILE A 13 -25.80 -8.41 0.32
CA ILE A 13 -25.30 -9.08 -0.88
C ILE A 13 -25.20 -10.58 -0.59
N GLY A 14 -26.08 -11.39 -1.21
CA GLY A 14 -25.99 -12.86 -1.13
C GLY A 14 -24.80 -13.39 -1.93
N ALA A 15 -24.55 -14.70 -1.86
CA ALA A 15 -23.39 -15.36 -2.50
C ALA A 15 -23.24 -15.04 -4.01
N ARG A 16 -24.34 -14.93 -4.75
CA ARG A 16 -24.32 -14.55 -6.17
C ARG A 16 -23.86 -13.09 -6.35
N GLY A 17 -24.38 -12.18 -5.55
CA GLY A 17 -23.99 -10.77 -5.61
C GLY A 17 -22.55 -10.54 -5.17
N GLY A 18 -22.04 -11.32 -4.21
CA GLY A 18 -20.64 -11.32 -3.81
C GLY A 18 -19.71 -11.72 -4.98
N ARG A 19 -20.07 -12.75 -5.75
CA ARG A 19 -19.31 -13.13 -6.96
C ARG A 19 -19.30 -12.04 -8.01
N THR A 20 -20.45 -11.41 -8.28
CA THR A 20 -20.54 -10.31 -9.24
C THR A 20 -19.67 -9.11 -8.81
N ARG A 21 -19.72 -8.74 -7.52
CA ARG A 21 -18.87 -7.67 -6.99
C ARG A 21 -17.38 -8.01 -7.14
N ALA A 22 -16.98 -9.25 -6.84
CA ALA A 22 -15.61 -9.72 -7.02
C ALA A 22 -15.18 -9.70 -8.49
N SER A 23 -16.06 -10.06 -9.43
CA SER A 23 -15.80 -9.96 -10.88
C SER A 23 -15.53 -8.53 -11.32
N ILE A 24 -16.31 -7.55 -10.82
CA ILE A 24 -16.08 -6.12 -11.09
C ILE A 24 -14.72 -5.66 -10.56
N LEU A 25 -14.35 -6.04 -9.33
CA LEU A 25 -13.05 -5.70 -8.74
C LEU A 25 -11.89 -6.29 -9.55
N ALA A 26 -11.99 -7.56 -9.94
CA ALA A 26 -10.98 -8.23 -10.76
C ALA A 26 -10.84 -7.57 -12.15
N ALA A 27 -11.97 -7.21 -12.79
CA ALA A 27 -11.98 -6.50 -14.07
C ALA A 27 -11.34 -5.11 -13.94
N THR A 28 -11.69 -4.36 -12.90
CA THR A 28 -11.07 -3.05 -12.63
C THR A 28 -9.56 -3.19 -12.48
N ARG A 29 -9.08 -4.18 -11.72
CA ARG A 29 -7.65 -4.43 -11.53
C ARG A 29 -6.94 -4.69 -12.87
N ARG A 30 -7.46 -5.62 -13.71
CA ARG A 30 -6.87 -5.92 -15.02
C ARG A 30 -6.79 -4.71 -15.94
N LEU A 31 -7.81 -3.85 -15.95
CA LEU A 31 -7.79 -2.63 -16.74
C LEU A 31 -6.72 -1.64 -16.26
N LEU A 32 -6.52 -1.53 -14.96
CA LEU A 32 -5.50 -0.64 -14.37
C LEU A 32 -4.07 -1.11 -14.63
N ASP A 33 -3.85 -2.39 -14.94
CA ASP A 33 -2.52 -2.90 -15.30
C ASP A 33 -2.02 -2.33 -16.65
N SER A 34 -2.93 -1.87 -17.52
CA SER A 34 -2.61 -1.42 -18.88
C SER A 34 -3.13 -0.03 -19.26
N ARG A 35 -4.01 0.57 -18.45
CA ARG A 35 -4.68 1.84 -18.76
C ARG A 35 -4.67 2.80 -17.58
N HIS A 36 -4.62 4.09 -17.85
CA HIS A 36 -4.80 5.12 -16.82
C HIS A 36 -6.27 5.22 -16.38
N LEU A 37 -6.49 5.50 -15.08
CA LEU A 37 -7.86 5.60 -14.53
C LEU A 37 -8.76 6.53 -15.33
N GLY A 38 -8.26 7.69 -15.77
CA GLY A 38 -9.02 8.68 -16.54
C GLY A 38 -9.48 8.21 -17.94
N GLU A 39 -8.95 7.09 -18.43
CA GLU A 39 -9.31 6.47 -19.72
C GLU A 39 -10.32 5.32 -19.54
N ILE A 40 -10.55 4.89 -18.30
CA ILE A 40 -11.44 3.76 -17.99
C ILE A 40 -12.85 4.29 -17.70
N ARG A 41 -13.81 3.78 -18.44
CA ARG A 41 -15.24 4.09 -18.27
C ARG A 41 -15.96 2.91 -17.62
N VAL A 42 -17.11 3.17 -17.01
CA VAL A 42 -17.97 2.12 -16.45
C VAL A 42 -18.29 1.03 -17.49
N ALA A 43 -18.51 1.43 -18.76
CA ALA A 43 -18.74 0.47 -19.84
C ALA A 43 -17.58 -0.49 -20.07
N ASP A 44 -16.32 -0.01 -19.91
CA ASP A 44 -15.12 -0.84 -20.07
C ASP A 44 -15.05 -1.88 -18.93
N VAL A 45 -15.26 -1.43 -17.67
CA VAL A 45 -15.26 -2.33 -16.52
C VAL A 45 -16.39 -3.35 -16.59
N ALA A 46 -17.58 -2.92 -17.01
CA ALA A 46 -18.72 -3.82 -17.17
C ALA A 46 -18.44 -4.88 -18.25
N ALA A 47 -17.92 -4.47 -19.40
CA ALA A 47 -17.55 -5.38 -20.50
C ALA A 47 -16.48 -6.39 -20.07
N GLU A 48 -15.41 -5.91 -19.40
CA GLU A 48 -14.32 -6.75 -18.88
C GLU A 48 -14.80 -7.74 -17.79
N ALA A 49 -15.85 -7.37 -17.04
CA ALA A 49 -16.49 -8.22 -16.04
C ALA A 49 -17.60 -9.13 -16.60
N GLU A 50 -17.84 -9.10 -17.91
CA GLU A 50 -18.95 -9.80 -18.61
C GLU A 50 -20.34 -9.41 -18.07
N LEU A 51 -20.53 -8.10 -17.79
CA LEU A 51 -21.74 -7.55 -17.24
C LEU A 51 -22.30 -6.42 -18.12
N SER A 52 -23.59 -6.10 -17.94
CA SER A 52 -24.13 -4.86 -18.49
C SER A 52 -23.71 -3.66 -17.61
N PRO A 53 -23.62 -2.44 -18.18
CA PRO A 53 -23.41 -1.22 -17.39
C PRO A 53 -24.46 -1.03 -16.29
N SER A 54 -25.73 -1.38 -16.55
CA SER A 54 -26.80 -1.33 -15.53
C SER A 54 -26.49 -2.24 -14.33
N ASN A 55 -25.91 -3.42 -14.58
CA ASN A 55 -25.52 -4.35 -13.52
C ASN A 55 -24.35 -3.81 -12.69
N PHE A 56 -23.36 -3.15 -13.32
CA PHE A 56 -22.29 -2.45 -12.61
C PHE A 56 -22.87 -1.42 -11.63
N TYR A 57 -23.80 -0.58 -12.07
CA TYR A 57 -24.42 0.45 -11.24
C TYR A 57 -25.23 -0.07 -10.04
N THR A 58 -25.52 -1.37 -9.99
CA THR A 58 -26.08 -2.02 -8.79
C THR A 58 -25.08 -2.08 -7.63
N TYR A 59 -23.77 -2.12 -7.94
CA TYR A 59 -22.69 -2.29 -6.95
C TYR A 59 -21.88 -1.02 -6.72
N PHE A 60 -21.58 -0.26 -7.78
CA PHE A 60 -20.72 0.91 -7.76
C PHE A 60 -21.32 2.05 -8.58
N LYS A 61 -21.05 3.30 -8.18
CA LYS A 61 -21.54 4.49 -8.87
C LYS A 61 -20.58 5.01 -9.92
N THR A 62 -19.29 4.90 -9.63
CA THR A 62 -18.20 5.42 -10.46
C THR A 62 -17.08 4.37 -10.56
N VAL A 63 -16.08 4.62 -11.41
CA VAL A 63 -14.93 3.72 -11.55
C VAL A 63 -13.99 3.82 -10.34
N GLU A 64 -13.98 4.94 -9.63
CA GLU A 64 -13.16 5.13 -8.43
C GLU A 64 -13.64 4.27 -7.25
N GLU A 65 -14.93 3.96 -7.15
CA GLU A 65 -15.46 3.15 -6.05
C GLU A 65 -14.90 1.72 -6.01
N PRO A 66 -14.82 0.94 -7.12
CA PRO A 66 -14.13 -0.34 -7.10
C PRO A 66 -12.61 -0.21 -6.86
N VAL A 67 -11.97 0.88 -7.28
CA VAL A 67 -10.55 1.14 -6.95
C VAL A 67 -10.40 1.33 -5.45
N LEU A 68 -11.23 2.16 -4.82
CA LEU A 68 -11.23 2.34 -3.35
C LEU A 68 -11.42 0.99 -2.63
N ALA A 69 -12.34 0.16 -3.11
CA ALA A 69 -12.55 -1.16 -2.52
C ALA A 69 -11.34 -2.10 -2.67
N LEU A 70 -10.56 -1.99 -3.76
CA LEU A 70 -9.29 -2.70 -3.93
C LEU A 70 -8.23 -2.19 -2.96
N CYS A 71 -8.12 -0.88 -2.75
CA CYS A 71 -7.23 -0.28 -1.75
C CYS A 71 -7.58 -0.76 -0.33
N GLU A 72 -8.88 -0.77 0.03
CA GLU A 72 -9.35 -1.27 1.32
C GLU A 72 -9.00 -2.75 1.55
N ALA A 73 -9.12 -3.58 0.50
CA ALA A 73 -8.80 -5.00 0.58
C ALA A 73 -7.30 -5.22 0.82
N SER A 74 -6.43 -4.48 0.13
CA SER A 74 -4.97 -4.61 0.26
C SER A 74 -4.42 -4.03 1.58
N ALA A 75 -5.17 -3.14 2.26
CA ALA A 75 -4.69 -2.48 3.47
C ALA A 75 -4.36 -3.46 4.62
N ALA A 76 -5.10 -4.57 4.75
CA ALA A 76 -4.85 -5.57 5.79
C ALA A 76 -3.54 -6.32 5.53
N ASP A 77 -3.25 -6.64 4.28
CA ASP A 77 -2.05 -7.38 3.87
C ASP A 77 -0.79 -6.53 4.11
N PHE A 78 -0.84 -5.24 3.79
CA PHE A 78 0.26 -4.32 4.09
C PHE A 78 0.56 -4.19 5.59
N GLN A 79 -0.48 -4.16 6.42
CA GLN A 79 -0.30 -4.05 7.88
C GLN A 79 0.48 -5.22 8.49
N VAL A 80 0.47 -6.40 7.84
CA VAL A 80 1.24 -7.58 8.27
C VAL A 80 2.75 -7.33 8.19
N LEU A 81 3.21 -6.42 7.32
CA LEU A 81 4.62 -6.09 7.14
C LEU A 81 5.25 -5.49 8.42
N ALA A 82 4.45 -4.90 9.30
CA ALA A 82 4.91 -4.42 10.60
C ALA A 82 5.57 -5.51 11.47
N ARG A 83 5.33 -6.80 11.20
CA ARG A 83 5.98 -7.93 11.89
C ARG A 83 7.50 -7.88 11.83
N HIS A 84 8.07 -7.38 10.73
CA HIS A 84 9.53 -7.24 10.57
C HIS A 84 10.13 -6.21 11.52
N LEU A 85 9.28 -5.31 12.05
CA LEU A 85 9.68 -4.26 12.98
C LEU A 85 9.54 -4.67 14.45
N ASP A 86 8.99 -5.83 14.75
CA ASP A 86 8.76 -6.30 16.13
C ASP A 86 9.95 -7.09 16.73
N GLY A 87 10.86 -7.64 15.88
CA GLY A 87 11.99 -8.47 16.28
C GLY A 87 13.17 -7.72 16.93
N ASP A 88 14.34 -8.37 16.97
CA ASP A 88 15.59 -7.75 17.36
C ASP A 88 16.13 -6.83 16.26
N TRP A 89 16.47 -5.60 16.63
CA TRP A 89 17.04 -4.58 15.73
C TRP A 89 18.45 -4.16 16.21
N SER A 90 19.21 -5.09 16.76
CA SER A 90 20.60 -4.90 17.14
C SER A 90 21.57 -5.54 16.13
N GLY A 91 22.70 -4.92 15.89
CA GLY A 91 23.74 -5.46 15.03
C GLY A 91 23.24 -5.93 13.65
N GLU A 92 23.65 -7.12 13.23
CA GLU A 92 23.27 -7.72 11.95
C GLU A 92 21.76 -8.02 11.84
N GLN A 93 21.08 -8.29 12.96
CA GLN A 93 19.65 -8.57 12.97
C GLN A 93 18.82 -7.37 12.50
N ALA A 94 19.29 -6.14 12.79
CA ALA A 94 18.64 -4.93 12.28
C ALA A 94 18.64 -4.89 10.75
N PHE A 95 19.76 -5.25 10.12
CA PHE A 95 19.84 -5.30 8.66
C PHE A 95 18.92 -6.38 8.07
N LEU A 96 18.93 -7.58 8.64
CA LEU A 96 18.09 -8.68 8.17
C LEU A 96 16.60 -8.33 8.29
N ALA A 97 16.18 -7.71 9.39
CA ALA A 97 14.80 -7.26 9.60
C ALA A 97 14.40 -6.14 8.62
N ALA A 98 15.26 -5.15 8.43
CA ALA A 98 15.04 -4.07 7.47
C ALA A 98 14.96 -4.61 6.04
N ARG A 99 15.88 -5.50 5.65
CA ARG A 99 15.89 -6.14 4.33
C ARG A 99 14.60 -6.93 4.09
N ALA A 100 14.15 -7.71 5.07
CA ALA A 100 12.89 -8.46 4.95
C ALA A 100 11.68 -7.52 4.78
N TYR A 101 11.64 -6.41 5.52
CA TYR A 101 10.60 -5.38 5.34
C TYR A 101 10.63 -4.76 3.94
N VAL A 102 11.83 -4.43 3.43
CA VAL A 102 12.02 -3.85 2.08
C VAL A 102 11.57 -4.83 1.00
N VAL A 103 11.97 -6.11 1.09
CA VAL A 103 11.59 -7.17 0.13
C VAL A 103 10.08 -7.38 0.11
N ASP A 104 9.45 -7.50 1.27
CA ASP A 104 8.00 -7.72 1.34
C ASP A 104 7.21 -6.47 0.90
N THR A 105 7.71 -5.26 1.16
CA THR A 105 7.13 -4.02 0.62
C THR A 105 7.23 -3.98 -0.90
N LEU A 106 8.37 -4.35 -1.47
CA LEU A 106 8.54 -4.44 -2.92
C LEU A 106 7.58 -5.46 -3.53
N ALA A 107 7.46 -6.66 -2.96
CA ALA A 107 6.53 -7.68 -3.43
C ALA A 107 5.07 -7.19 -3.39
N PHE A 108 4.70 -6.50 -2.32
CA PHE A 108 3.38 -5.88 -2.20
C PHE A 108 3.12 -4.82 -3.29
N TRP A 109 4.10 -3.98 -3.60
CA TRP A 109 4.00 -2.99 -4.66
C TRP A 109 3.98 -3.62 -6.06
N GLN A 110 4.70 -4.71 -6.28
CA GLN A 110 4.64 -5.46 -7.54
C GLN A 110 3.24 -6.03 -7.78
N GLU A 111 2.57 -6.46 -6.73
CA GLU A 111 1.20 -6.98 -6.82
C GLU A 111 0.15 -5.88 -6.92
N HIS A 112 0.27 -4.78 -6.16
CA HIS A 112 -0.79 -3.79 -5.99
C HIS A 112 -0.48 -2.41 -6.60
N GLY A 113 0.70 -2.22 -7.19
CA GLY A 113 1.22 -0.92 -7.63
C GLY A 113 0.25 -0.07 -8.45
N PRO A 114 -0.42 -0.58 -9.50
CA PRO A 114 -1.38 0.20 -10.27
C PRO A 114 -2.50 0.80 -9.42
N VAL A 115 -3.01 0.04 -8.45
CA VAL A 115 -4.07 0.49 -7.52
C VAL A 115 -3.52 1.50 -6.51
N LEU A 116 -2.32 1.26 -5.97
CA LEU A 116 -1.67 2.14 -4.98
C LEU A 116 -1.30 3.51 -5.56
N ARG A 117 -0.85 3.57 -6.83
CA ARG A 117 -0.59 4.86 -7.50
C ARG A 117 -1.85 5.70 -7.60
N ILE A 118 -3.01 5.08 -7.81
CA ILE A 118 -4.28 5.79 -7.83
C ILE A 118 -4.69 6.20 -6.42
N GLU A 119 -4.48 5.34 -5.40
CA GLU A 119 -4.69 5.70 -3.99
C GLU A 119 -3.91 6.97 -3.66
N HIS A 120 -2.60 7.01 -3.99
CA HIS A 120 -1.76 8.18 -3.73
C HIS A 120 -2.28 9.42 -4.47
N MET A 121 -2.52 9.30 -5.77
CA MET A 121 -2.99 10.41 -6.61
C MET A 121 -4.32 11.00 -6.11
N LEU A 122 -5.29 10.18 -5.72
CA LEU A 122 -6.60 10.64 -5.28
C LEU A 122 -6.56 11.15 -3.82
N ALA A 123 -5.75 10.54 -2.95
CA ALA A 123 -5.49 11.06 -1.62
C ALA A 123 -4.85 12.46 -1.67
N ASP A 124 -3.86 12.66 -2.55
CA ASP A 124 -3.19 13.96 -2.73
C ASP A 124 -4.14 15.04 -3.32
N LYS A 125 -5.17 14.63 -4.06
CA LYS A 125 -6.28 15.51 -4.51
C LYS A 125 -7.31 15.82 -3.42
N GLY A 126 -7.19 15.22 -2.24
CA GLY A 126 -8.08 15.47 -1.11
C GLY A 126 -9.31 14.54 -1.04
N GLU A 127 -9.34 13.45 -1.82
CA GLU A 127 -10.44 12.47 -1.79
C GLU A 127 -10.44 11.69 -0.47
N ALA A 128 -11.42 11.99 0.40
CA ALA A 128 -11.45 11.56 1.80
C ALA A 128 -11.33 10.04 1.98
N GLY A 129 -12.04 9.23 1.14
CA GLY A 129 -12.00 7.78 1.22
C GLY A 129 -10.60 7.21 0.97
N PHE A 130 -9.85 7.78 0.01
CA PHE A 130 -8.49 7.36 -0.31
C PHE A 130 -7.49 7.81 0.76
N ILE A 131 -7.66 9.01 1.34
CA ILE A 131 -6.86 9.47 2.49
C ILE A 131 -7.03 8.51 3.66
N GLU A 132 -8.29 8.19 4.02
CA GLU A 132 -8.58 7.28 5.13
C GLU A 132 -7.98 5.89 4.91
N THR A 133 -8.11 5.35 3.71
CA THR A 133 -7.59 4.03 3.35
C THR A 133 -6.06 3.99 3.41
N ARG A 134 -5.38 5.02 2.87
CA ARG A 134 -3.91 5.15 2.93
C ARG A 134 -3.42 5.25 4.38
N VAL A 135 -4.05 6.08 5.21
CA VAL A 135 -3.74 6.19 6.64
C VAL A 135 -3.92 4.85 7.35
N LYS A 136 -5.02 4.16 7.08
CA LYS A 136 -5.29 2.84 7.67
C LYS A 136 -4.26 1.80 7.24
N ARG A 137 -3.89 1.76 5.96
CA ARG A 137 -2.89 0.84 5.40
C ARG A 137 -1.54 0.99 6.10
N LEU A 138 -1.06 2.22 6.25
CA LEU A 138 0.26 2.53 6.78
C LEU A 138 0.36 2.52 8.31
N ARG A 139 -0.77 2.61 9.02
CA ARG A 139 -0.82 2.89 10.46
C ARG A 139 0.06 1.96 11.30
N ARG A 140 -0.01 0.64 11.09
CA ARG A 140 0.76 -0.32 11.91
C ARG A 140 2.25 -0.19 11.66
N VAL A 141 2.64 0.02 10.42
CA VAL A 141 4.05 0.22 10.03
C VAL A 141 4.59 1.50 10.66
N HIS A 142 3.86 2.62 10.56
CA HIS A 142 4.26 3.87 11.20
C HIS A 142 4.42 3.73 12.71
N LEU A 143 3.46 3.13 13.41
CA LEU A 143 3.55 2.92 14.86
C LEU A 143 4.73 2.00 15.26
N ALA A 144 5.06 1.01 14.44
CA ALA A 144 6.18 0.12 14.69
C ALA A 144 7.52 0.85 14.48
N PHE A 145 7.69 1.62 13.41
CA PHE A 145 8.87 2.46 13.20
C PHE A 145 9.00 3.52 14.29
N GLU A 146 7.94 4.27 14.60
CA GLU A 146 7.94 5.29 15.65
C GLU A 146 8.46 4.73 16.99
N ARG A 147 7.97 3.55 17.40
CA ARG A 147 8.41 2.85 18.61
C ARG A 147 9.92 2.56 18.59
N ARG A 148 10.44 2.06 17.46
CA ARG A 148 11.86 1.74 17.31
C ARG A 148 12.73 2.98 17.34
N ILE A 149 12.35 3.99 16.59
CA ILE A 149 13.07 5.27 16.53
C ILE A 149 13.05 5.95 17.89
N ALA A 150 11.92 5.93 18.62
CA ALA A 150 11.82 6.47 19.97
C ALA A 150 12.75 5.74 20.97
N GLN A 151 12.88 4.41 20.86
CA GLN A 151 13.82 3.64 21.68
C GLN A 151 15.28 4.05 21.40
N ALA A 152 15.67 4.14 20.12
CA ALA A 152 17.01 4.56 19.75
C ALA A 152 17.28 6.03 20.14
N HIS A 153 16.30 6.90 20.01
CA HIS A 153 16.39 8.29 20.45
C HIS A 153 16.60 8.40 21.96
N ALA A 154 15.86 7.62 22.76
CA ALA A 154 15.99 7.58 24.21
C ALA A 154 17.36 7.09 24.68
N THR A 155 18.05 6.25 23.90
CA THR A 155 19.43 5.78 24.20
C THR A 155 20.52 6.72 23.69
N GLY A 156 20.16 7.87 23.10
CA GLY A 156 21.10 8.89 22.66
C GLY A 156 21.76 8.64 21.31
N TYR A 157 21.27 7.68 20.53
CA TYR A 157 21.82 7.40 19.19
C TYR A 157 21.32 8.37 18.11
N HIS A 158 20.24 9.09 18.36
CA HIS A 158 19.73 10.10 17.45
C HIS A 158 20.01 11.52 17.93
N ALA A 159 20.03 12.47 16.99
CA ALA A 159 20.09 13.89 17.33
C ALA A 159 18.88 14.32 18.17
N LYS A 160 19.12 15.24 19.13
CA LYS A 160 18.06 15.70 20.07
C LYS A 160 16.82 16.29 19.40
N GLY A 161 16.96 16.86 18.19
CA GLY A 161 15.85 17.48 17.46
C GLY A 161 15.07 16.52 16.56
N LEU A 162 15.45 15.24 16.50
CA LEU A 162 14.74 14.26 15.70
C LEU A 162 13.40 13.90 16.34
N ASP A 163 12.30 14.04 15.61
CA ASP A 163 10.96 13.61 16.03
C ASP A 163 10.69 12.17 15.55
N PRO A 164 10.52 11.19 16.45
CA PRO A 164 10.32 9.79 16.07
C PRO A 164 9.09 9.55 15.20
N ARG A 165 8.01 10.29 15.42
CA ARG A 165 6.78 10.16 14.66
C ARG A 165 6.97 10.66 13.24
N LEU A 166 7.51 11.86 13.06
CA LEU A 166 7.79 12.40 11.72
C LEU A 166 8.78 11.51 10.97
N THR A 167 9.84 11.07 11.66
CA THR A 167 10.84 10.16 11.06
C THR A 167 10.21 8.83 10.61
N SER A 168 9.20 8.33 11.32
CA SER A 168 8.49 7.10 10.89
C SER A 168 7.80 7.26 9.54
N TYR A 169 7.23 8.44 9.26
CA TYR A 169 6.63 8.75 7.95
C TYR A 169 7.69 8.82 6.85
N GLU A 170 8.81 9.46 7.12
CA GLU A 170 9.90 9.58 6.14
C GLU A 170 10.49 8.22 5.76
N VAL A 171 10.73 7.34 6.75
CA VAL A 171 11.23 5.98 6.50
C VAL A 171 10.25 5.17 5.66
N ALA A 172 8.97 5.19 6.01
CA ALA A 172 7.95 4.45 5.26
C ALA A 172 7.83 5.00 3.82
N SER A 173 7.83 6.32 3.65
CA SER A 173 7.77 6.97 2.34
C SER A 173 8.98 6.63 1.47
N LEU A 174 10.19 6.57 2.05
CA LEU A 174 11.41 6.18 1.35
C LEU A 174 11.28 4.76 0.77
N VAL A 175 10.81 3.80 1.57
CA VAL A 175 10.66 2.41 1.12
C VAL A 175 9.53 2.27 0.10
N GLU A 176 8.39 2.96 0.28
CA GLU A 176 7.32 2.97 -0.72
C GLU A 176 7.78 3.60 -2.04
N SER A 177 8.52 4.72 -1.99
CA SER A 177 9.05 5.37 -3.19
C SER A 177 10.05 4.49 -3.93
N MET A 178 10.94 3.78 -3.21
CA MET A 178 11.84 2.80 -3.81
C MET A 178 11.05 1.69 -4.49
N ALA A 179 10.02 1.15 -3.84
CA ALA A 179 9.24 0.05 -4.37
C ALA A 179 8.42 0.45 -5.61
N ASP A 180 7.83 1.65 -5.63
CA ASP A 180 7.13 2.21 -6.79
C ASP A 180 8.08 2.48 -7.97
N GLY A 181 9.28 3.01 -7.69
CA GLY A 181 10.30 3.32 -8.68
C GLY A 181 11.25 2.17 -9.02
N PHE A 182 11.05 0.96 -8.51
CA PHE A 182 12.01 -0.14 -8.58
C PHE A 182 12.44 -0.47 -10.01
N GLU A 183 11.52 -0.55 -10.95
CA GLU A 183 11.82 -0.82 -12.36
C GLU A 183 12.63 0.31 -13.02
N LEU A 184 12.42 1.55 -12.57
CA LEU A 184 13.23 2.69 -13.02
C LEU A 184 14.66 2.62 -12.46
N LEU A 185 14.81 2.25 -11.19
CA LEU A 185 16.12 2.12 -10.53
C LEU A 185 16.97 0.99 -11.13
N LYS A 186 16.35 -0.04 -11.68
CA LYS A 186 17.04 -1.12 -12.39
C LYS A 186 17.59 -0.69 -13.77
N ARG A 187 17.12 0.42 -14.33
CA ARG A 187 17.64 0.96 -15.57
C ARG A 187 19.08 1.48 -15.31
N GLY A 188 20.04 0.96 -16.03
CA GLY A 188 21.46 1.35 -15.87
C GLY A 188 22.31 0.31 -15.13
N ASP A 189 21.98 -0.98 -15.31
CA ASP A 189 22.74 -2.14 -14.79
C ASP A 189 22.84 -2.23 -13.25
N THR A 190 21.94 -1.57 -12.53
CA THR A 190 21.88 -1.70 -11.07
C THR A 190 21.26 -3.05 -10.68
N ALA A 191 22.04 -3.88 -9.97
CA ALA A 191 21.57 -5.17 -9.49
C ALA A 191 20.36 -4.99 -8.53
N PRO A 192 19.29 -5.79 -8.66
CA PRO A 192 18.12 -5.73 -7.76
C PRO A 192 18.48 -5.80 -6.28
N ASP A 193 19.38 -6.71 -5.90
CA ASP A 193 19.84 -6.85 -4.52
C ASP A 193 20.58 -5.60 -4.02
N ALA A 194 21.34 -4.91 -4.86
CA ALA A 194 22.01 -3.66 -4.47
C ALA A 194 21.02 -2.55 -4.11
N ILE A 195 19.88 -2.45 -4.82
CA ILE A 195 18.81 -1.49 -4.52
C ILE A 195 18.18 -1.84 -3.16
N ILE A 196 17.81 -3.11 -2.97
CA ILE A 196 17.19 -3.64 -1.76
C ILE A 196 18.11 -3.43 -0.56
N ASP A 197 19.37 -3.85 -0.67
CA ASP A 197 20.35 -3.79 0.42
C ASP A 197 20.71 -2.35 0.79
N THR A 198 20.87 -1.47 -0.20
CA THR A 198 21.09 -0.04 0.03
C THR A 198 19.93 0.57 0.79
N THR A 199 18.69 0.28 0.37
CA THR A 199 17.49 0.78 1.05
C THR A 199 17.42 0.23 2.48
N ALA A 200 17.72 -1.05 2.69
CA ALA A 200 17.75 -1.65 4.02
C ALA A 200 18.79 -0.99 4.94
N TYR A 201 20.01 -0.72 4.43
CA TYR A 201 21.04 0.02 5.18
C TYR A 201 20.57 1.42 5.58
N ILE A 202 19.92 2.15 4.67
CA ILE A 202 19.38 3.49 4.98
C ILE A 202 18.30 3.38 6.07
N VAL A 203 17.39 2.41 5.96
CA VAL A 203 16.36 2.15 6.97
C VAL A 203 16.99 1.86 8.34
N VAL A 204 17.99 0.98 8.41
CA VAL A 204 18.72 0.69 9.67
C VAL A 204 19.31 1.96 10.25
N LYS A 205 20.02 2.75 9.44
CA LYS A 205 20.66 4.00 9.90
C LYS A 205 19.64 4.99 10.48
N ILE A 206 18.51 5.15 9.81
CA ILE A 206 17.46 6.08 10.28
C ILE A 206 16.77 5.52 11.52
N VAL A 207 16.47 4.23 11.56
CA VAL A 207 15.68 3.63 12.64
C VAL A 207 16.50 3.44 13.90
N THR A 208 17.78 3.06 13.78
CA THR A 208 18.64 2.75 14.96
C THR A 208 19.57 3.87 15.35
N GLY A 209 19.84 4.84 14.46
CA GLY A 209 20.82 5.90 14.67
C GLY A 209 22.28 5.43 14.57
N ARG A 210 22.52 4.19 14.13
CA ARG A 210 23.85 3.56 14.12
C ARG A 210 24.35 3.22 12.73
#